data_7bae8f02561ddc4bfc56f34030d0f505
#
_entry.id   7bae8f02561ddc4bfc56f34030d0f505
#
_cell.length_a   1.000
_cell.length_b   1.000
_cell.length_c   1.000
_cell.angle_alpha   90.00
_cell.angle_beta   90.00
_cell.angle_gamma   90.00
#
_symmetry.space_group_name_H-M   'P 1'
#
loop_
_entity.id
_entity.type
_entity.pdbx_description
1 polymer ?
#
loop_
_entity_poly.entity_id
_entity_poly.type
_entity_poly.pdbx_seq_one_letter_code
_entity_poly.pdbx_strand_id
1 'polypeptide(L)'
;MLDKCLELALDDEYCDEARVKLEETGVKVLTNEKVVSLNGKDAVESIELASGKKIKADLVILGIGATPNSKLAEKSGLELGFRKGIKVDRLMRSYTDKNIFACGDCCTKESFFDGKPSGVMLASVATSEARIAGANLFSPVHHNCGVISVFATIINGRAFAVAGLTERNARKNGTNIVIGEAAAPDTHPGGMLNSTILKVKLIFAKDTGIILGGAVSGGKSTGEMVNVLSACILHRMTANDIVMFQMGTHPALTSSPIAYPIVNAACKAVLDIQGYI
;
A
#
# COMPACT_ATOMS: atom_id res chain seq x y z
N MET A 1 -5.17 -4.38 -18.34
CA MET A 1 -6.10 -5.13 -17.48
C MET A 1 -5.25 -5.87 -16.47
N LEU A 2 -5.77 -6.18 -15.31
CA LEU A 2 -5.03 -6.83 -14.24
C LEU A 2 -5.34 -8.33 -14.23
N ASP A 3 -4.30 -9.13 -13.98
CA ASP A 3 -4.43 -10.59 -13.89
C ASP A 3 -4.99 -11.04 -12.53
N LYS A 4 -4.80 -10.21 -11.50
CA LYS A 4 -5.19 -10.54 -10.14
C LYS A 4 -5.93 -9.40 -9.46
N CYS A 5 -6.76 -9.75 -8.49
CA CYS A 5 -7.39 -8.80 -7.58
C CYS A 5 -6.32 -8.14 -6.71
N LEU A 6 -6.35 -6.80 -6.55
CA LEU A 6 -5.40 -6.02 -5.76
C LEU A 6 -3.92 -6.08 -6.23
N GLU A 7 -3.65 -6.53 -7.45
CA GLU A 7 -2.31 -6.72 -8.02
C GLU A 7 -1.41 -5.47 -7.97
N LEU A 8 -2.00 -4.27 -8.02
CA LEU A 8 -1.23 -3.02 -7.93
C LEU A 8 -0.69 -2.74 -6.52
N ALA A 9 -1.24 -3.39 -5.50
CA ALA A 9 -0.92 -3.12 -4.10
C ALA A 9 -0.23 -4.31 -3.41
N LEU A 10 -0.55 -5.54 -3.79
CA LEU A 10 -0.14 -6.76 -3.08
C LEU A 10 0.65 -7.71 -3.99
N ASP A 11 1.50 -8.52 -3.38
CA ASP A 11 2.13 -9.67 -4.04
C ASP A 11 1.14 -10.82 -4.26
N ASP A 12 1.50 -11.77 -5.11
CA ASP A 12 0.62 -12.76 -5.69
C ASP A 12 -0.12 -13.62 -4.66
N GLU A 13 0.57 -14.05 -3.61
CA GLU A 13 0.01 -14.90 -2.55
C GLU A 13 -1.11 -14.18 -1.78
N TYR A 14 -1.00 -12.88 -1.57
CA TYR A 14 -2.05 -12.07 -0.93
C TYR A 14 -3.19 -11.76 -1.89
N CYS A 15 -2.89 -11.58 -3.17
CA CYS A 15 -3.90 -11.42 -4.22
C CYS A 15 -4.78 -12.67 -4.33
N ASP A 16 -4.18 -13.85 -4.31
CA ASP A 16 -4.88 -15.12 -4.38
C ASP A 16 -5.72 -15.37 -3.12
N GLU A 17 -5.19 -15.06 -1.92
CA GLU A 17 -5.95 -15.11 -0.66
C GLU A 17 -7.14 -14.13 -0.68
N ALA A 18 -6.94 -12.88 -1.17
CA ALA A 18 -7.99 -11.88 -1.29
C ALA A 18 -9.10 -12.32 -2.26
N ARG A 19 -8.73 -12.94 -3.38
CA ARG A 19 -9.70 -13.48 -4.35
C ARG A 19 -10.55 -14.56 -3.71
N VAL A 20 -9.94 -15.52 -3.01
CA VAL A 20 -10.68 -16.59 -2.31
C VAL A 20 -11.67 -15.99 -1.32
N LYS A 21 -11.25 -14.97 -0.56
CA LYS A 21 -12.13 -14.30 0.41
C LYS A 21 -13.29 -13.54 -0.24
N LEU A 22 -13.12 -12.98 -1.43
CA LEU A 22 -14.20 -12.38 -2.21
C LEU A 22 -15.17 -13.44 -2.72
N GLU A 23 -14.66 -14.53 -3.28
CA GLU A 23 -15.47 -15.61 -3.84
C GLU A 23 -16.31 -16.34 -2.76
N GLU A 24 -15.81 -16.45 -1.52
CA GLU A 24 -16.56 -16.95 -0.36
C GLU A 24 -17.83 -16.11 -0.06
N THR A 25 -17.88 -14.83 -0.46
CA THR A 25 -19.07 -13.98 -0.32
C THR A 25 -20.05 -14.06 -1.49
N GLY A 26 -19.78 -14.91 -2.48
CA GLY A 26 -20.58 -15.05 -3.69
C GLY A 26 -20.20 -14.10 -4.83
N VAL A 27 -19.17 -13.25 -4.64
CA VAL A 27 -18.64 -12.38 -5.69
C VAL A 27 -17.90 -13.22 -6.74
N LYS A 28 -18.19 -12.96 -8.02
CA LYS A 28 -17.46 -13.55 -9.14
C LYS A 28 -16.38 -12.58 -9.62
N VAL A 29 -15.14 -12.96 -9.46
CA VAL A 29 -13.99 -12.17 -9.93
C VAL A 29 -13.67 -12.57 -11.38
N LEU A 30 -13.74 -11.61 -12.29
CA LEU A 30 -13.35 -11.78 -13.69
C LEU A 30 -12.11 -10.94 -13.96
N THR A 31 -10.97 -11.58 -14.08
CA THR A 31 -9.68 -10.95 -14.41
C THR A 31 -9.48 -10.93 -15.92
N ASN A 32 -8.58 -10.05 -16.40
CA ASN A 32 -8.28 -9.89 -17.84
C ASN A 32 -9.47 -9.51 -18.71
N GLU A 33 -10.58 -9.12 -18.13
CA GLU A 33 -11.80 -8.70 -18.84
C GLU A 33 -11.95 -7.17 -18.83
N LYS A 34 -12.42 -6.63 -19.94
CA LYS A 34 -12.71 -5.21 -20.10
C LYS A 34 -14.19 -5.03 -20.42
N VAL A 35 -14.87 -4.20 -19.64
CA VAL A 35 -16.23 -3.74 -19.99
C VAL A 35 -16.12 -2.76 -21.15
N VAL A 36 -16.83 -3.02 -22.25
CA VAL A 36 -16.80 -2.20 -23.46
C VAL A 36 -18.08 -1.40 -23.64
N SER A 37 -19.22 -1.86 -23.10
CA SER A 37 -20.46 -1.10 -23.12
C SER A 37 -21.34 -1.39 -21.91
N LEU A 38 -22.15 -0.39 -21.57
CA LEU A 38 -23.28 -0.50 -20.65
C LEU A 38 -24.55 -0.37 -21.49
N ASN A 39 -25.46 -1.34 -21.39
CA ASN A 39 -26.63 -1.42 -22.22
C ASN A 39 -27.91 -1.33 -21.36
N GLY A 40 -28.94 -0.66 -21.89
CA GLY A 40 -30.23 -0.45 -21.27
C GLY A 40 -30.93 0.76 -21.90
N LYS A 41 -32.20 0.97 -21.66
CA LYS A 41 -32.97 2.09 -22.19
C LYS A 41 -33.07 3.23 -21.16
N ASP A 42 -33.76 2.99 -20.05
CA ASP A 42 -33.99 4.00 -19.01
C ASP A 42 -33.10 3.74 -17.78
N ALA A 43 -32.57 2.53 -17.65
CA ALA A 43 -31.62 2.09 -16.64
C ALA A 43 -30.66 1.06 -17.25
N VAL A 44 -29.55 0.77 -16.54
CA VAL A 44 -28.66 -0.31 -16.96
C VAL A 44 -29.37 -1.66 -16.82
N GLU A 45 -29.30 -2.48 -17.84
CA GLU A 45 -29.86 -3.84 -17.88
C GLU A 45 -28.77 -4.91 -18.04
N SER A 46 -27.66 -4.54 -18.69
CA SER A 46 -26.52 -5.44 -18.87
C SER A 46 -25.24 -4.68 -19.18
N ILE A 47 -24.12 -5.37 -19.00
CA ILE A 47 -22.80 -4.95 -19.46
C ILE A 47 -22.30 -5.92 -20.53
N GLU A 48 -21.48 -5.43 -21.46
CA GLU A 48 -20.79 -6.25 -22.45
C GLU A 48 -19.28 -6.19 -22.22
N LEU A 49 -18.66 -7.37 -22.23
CA LEU A 49 -17.22 -7.54 -22.09
C LEU A 49 -16.55 -7.59 -23.46
N ALA A 50 -15.24 -7.29 -23.50
CA ALA A 50 -14.45 -7.36 -24.73
C ALA A 50 -14.42 -8.78 -25.36
N SER A 51 -14.61 -9.81 -24.54
CA SER A 51 -14.82 -11.20 -25.00
C SER A 51 -16.15 -11.46 -25.71
N GLY A 52 -17.04 -10.46 -25.78
CA GLY A 52 -18.41 -10.60 -26.32
C GLY A 52 -19.43 -11.14 -25.31
N LYS A 53 -18.99 -11.52 -24.12
CA LYS A 53 -19.89 -11.99 -23.05
C LYS A 53 -20.75 -10.86 -22.53
N LYS A 54 -22.07 -11.10 -22.41
CA LYS A 54 -23.02 -10.19 -21.77
C LYS A 54 -23.39 -10.68 -20.39
N ILE A 55 -23.43 -9.75 -19.44
CA ILE A 55 -23.77 -10.01 -18.04
C ILE A 55 -24.92 -9.07 -17.66
N LYS A 56 -26.02 -9.61 -17.13
CA LYS A 56 -27.12 -8.82 -16.57
C LYS A 56 -26.66 -8.06 -15.34
N ALA A 57 -27.06 -6.81 -15.23
CA ALA A 57 -26.74 -5.95 -14.10
C ALA A 57 -27.82 -4.90 -13.90
N ASP A 58 -28.31 -4.77 -12.68
CA ASP A 58 -29.28 -3.74 -12.27
C ASP A 58 -28.57 -2.48 -11.75
N LEU A 59 -27.28 -2.60 -11.38
CA LEU A 59 -26.42 -1.52 -10.94
C LEU A 59 -24.98 -1.77 -11.43
N VAL A 60 -24.31 -0.71 -11.87
CA VAL A 60 -22.88 -0.76 -12.24
C VAL A 60 -22.12 0.28 -11.43
N ILE A 61 -21.08 -0.16 -10.73
CA ILE A 61 -20.17 0.72 -9.98
C ILE A 61 -18.85 0.84 -10.75
N LEU A 62 -18.48 2.07 -11.12
CA LEU A 62 -17.25 2.36 -11.86
C LEU A 62 -16.11 2.67 -10.88
N GLY A 63 -15.21 1.71 -10.66
CA GLY A 63 -13.98 1.87 -9.88
C GLY A 63 -12.74 1.90 -10.78
N ILE A 64 -12.69 2.83 -11.74
CA ILE A 64 -11.67 2.87 -12.81
C ILE A 64 -10.49 3.80 -12.53
N GLY A 65 -10.29 4.19 -11.27
CA GLY A 65 -9.23 5.08 -10.83
C GLY A 65 -9.62 6.55 -10.84
N ALA A 66 -8.65 7.41 -10.49
CA ALA A 66 -8.81 8.86 -10.36
C ALA A 66 -7.69 9.60 -11.09
N THR A 67 -7.94 10.85 -11.40
CA THR A 67 -6.95 11.79 -11.96
C THR A 67 -6.90 13.05 -11.11
N PRO A 68 -5.75 13.73 -11.00
CA PRO A 68 -5.65 14.99 -10.29
C PRO A 68 -6.65 16.03 -10.79
N ASN A 69 -7.37 16.68 -9.89
CA ASN A 69 -8.24 17.79 -10.25
C ASN A 69 -7.43 19.10 -10.22
N SER A 70 -6.72 19.37 -11.31
CA SER A 70 -5.77 20.49 -11.46
C SER A 70 -6.22 21.57 -12.47
N LYS A 71 -7.47 21.51 -12.96
CA LYS A 71 -7.98 22.44 -13.99
C LYS A 71 -7.87 23.91 -13.59
N LEU A 72 -8.11 24.25 -12.31
CA LEU A 72 -7.96 25.61 -11.81
C LEU A 72 -6.51 26.07 -11.91
N ALA A 73 -5.57 25.22 -11.46
CA ALA A 73 -4.13 25.50 -11.52
C ALA A 73 -3.65 25.68 -12.96
N GLU A 74 -4.08 24.81 -13.87
CA GLU A 74 -3.78 24.89 -15.31
C GLU A 74 -4.23 26.24 -15.91
N LYS A 75 -5.48 26.66 -15.62
CA LYS A 75 -6.02 27.94 -16.06
C LYS A 75 -5.30 29.15 -15.44
N SER A 76 -4.71 28.97 -14.27
CA SER A 76 -3.93 29.99 -13.56
C SER A 76 -2.45 30.00 -13.99
N GLY A 77 -2.06 29.20 -14.97
CA GLY A 77 -0.71 29.13 -15.50
C GLY A 77 0.30 28.40 -14.63
N LEU A 78 -0.15 27.57 -13.66
CA LEU A 78 0.76 26.76 -12.86
C LEU A 78 1.31 25.58 -13.66
N GLU A 79 2.58 25.26 -13.44
CA GLU A 79 3.22 24.09 -14.05
C GLU A 79 2.59 22.80 -13.54
N LEU A 80 2.18 21.95 -14.48
CA LEU A 80 1.68 20.59 -14.21
C LEU A 80 2.75 19.55 -14.54
N GLY A 81 2.79 18.50 -13.75
CA GLY A 81 3.72 17.39 -13.93
C GLY A 81 3.03 16.07 -14.22
N PHE A 82 3.53 15.00 -13.62
CA PHE A 82 3.02 13.65 -13.82
C PHE A 82 1.50 13.56 -13.64
N ARG A 83 0.82 12.90 -14.58
CA ARG A 83 -0.65 12.75 -14.64
C ARG A 83 -1.43 14.08 -14.56
N LYS A 84 -0.82 15.19 -14.97
CA LYS A 84 -1.36 16.55 -14.85
C LYS A 84 -1.54 17.03 -13.40
N GLY A 85 -0.87 16.47 -12.42
CA GLY A 85 -0.83 17.00 -11.06
C GLY A 85 -0.08 18.33 -11.00
N ILE A 86 -0.46 19.21 -10.07
CA ILE A 86 0.24 20.48 -9.82
C ILE A 86 1.66 20.14 -9.38
N LYS A 87 2.67 20.66 -10.06
CA LYS A 87 4.06 20.38 -9.75
C LYS A 87 4.52 21.19 -8.53
N VAL A 88 4.95 20.46 -7.49
CA VAL A 88 5.39 21.04 -6.22
C VAL A 88 6.79 20.57 -5.84
N ASP A 89 7.51 21.40 -5.08
CA ASP A 89 8.78 21.05 -4.46
C ASP A 89 8.57 20.28 -3.14
N ARG A 90 9.67 19.91 -2.48
CA ARG A 90 9.61 19.17 -1.20
C ARG A 90 9.02 19.96 -0.03
N LEU A 91 8.83 21.26 -0.19
CA LEU A 91 8.12 22.11 0.77
C LEU A 91 6.63 22.25 0.44
N MET A 92 6.14 21.54 -0.58
CA MET A 92 4.79 21.61 -1.14
C MET A 92 4.47 22.93 -1.85
N ARG A 93 5.48 23.71 -2.26
CA ARG A 93 5.32 24.97 -3.00
C ARG A 93 5.31 24.68 -4.51
N SER A 94 4.44 25.37 -5.24
CA SER A 94 4.42 25.31 -6.70
C SER A 94 5.79 25.71 -7.29
N TYR A 95 6.18 25.05 -8.37
CA TYR A 95 7.38 25.44 -9.12
C TYR A 95 7.22 26.79 -9.81
N THR A 96 6.00 27.15 -10.21
CA THR A 96 5.70 28.40 -10.93
C THR A 96 5.70 29.60 -9.98
N ASP A 97 5.06 29.49 -8.82
CA ASP A 97 4.96 30.56 -7.83
C ASP A 97 5.15 29.97 -6.41
N LYS A 98 6.18 30.44 -5.71
CA LYS A 98 6.54 29.94 -4.38
C LYS A 98 5.58 30.37 -3.26
N ASN A 99 4.65 31.27 -3.54
CA ASN A 99 3.58 31.65 -2.62
C ASN A 99 2.33 30.75 -2.75
N ILE A 100 2.32 29.86 -3.74
CA ILE A 100 1.22 28.92 -3.96
C ILE A 100 1.65 27.53 -3.50
N PHE A 101 0.86 26.95 -2.62
CA PHE A 101 1.06 25.58 -2.09
C PHE A 101 -0.01 24.66 -2.66
N ALA A 102 0.36 23.40 -2.93
CA ALA A 102 -0.58 22.36 -3.31
C ALA A 102 -0.23 21.05 -2.59
N CYS A 103 -1.24 20.33 -2.12
CA CYS A 103 -1.09 19.06 -1.41
C CYS A 103 -2.26 18.12 -1.74
N GLY A 104 -2.10 16.84 -1.43
CA GLY A 104 -3.11 15.83 -1.70
C GLY A 104 -3.18 15.41 -3.16
N ASP A 105 -4.33 14.90 -3.58
CA ASP A 105 -4.49 14.23 -4.88
C ASP A 105 -4.35 15.16 -6.10
N CYS A 106 -4.40 16.48 -5.90
CA CYS A 106 -4.25 17.45 -6.97
C CYS A 106 -2.79 17.74 -7.35
N CYS A 107 -1.79 17.38 -6.53
CA CYS A 107 -0.38 17.64 -6.80
C CYS A 107 0.42 16.39 -7.18
N THR A 108 1.60 16.59 -7.77
CA THR A 108 2.55 15.51 -8.09
C THR A 108 3.15 14.93 -6.82
N LYS A 109 3.47 13.64 -6.89
CA LYS A 109 4.13 12.90 -5.81
C LYS A 109 5.36 12.19 -6.34
N GLU A 110 6.34 12.02 -5.47
CA GLU A 110 7.56 11.26 -5.75
C GLU A 110 7.62 10.04 -4.81
N SER A 111 8.17 8.95 -5.30
CA SER A 111 8.44 7.75 -4.51
C SER A 111 9.53 8.03 -3.47
N PHE A 112 9.33 7.56 -2.24
CA PHE A 112 10.32 7.59 -1.15
C PHE A 112 11.62 6.85 -1.51
N PHE A 113 11.52 5.82 -2.35
CA PHE A 113 12.63 4.89 -2.62
C PHE A 113 13.60 5.39 -3.69
N ASP A 114 13.09 6.00 -4.77
CA ASP A 114 13.89 6.36 -5.93
C ASP A 114 13.59 7.75 -6.51
N GLY A 115 12.70 8.51 -5.87
CA GLY A 115 12.33 9.87 -6.31
C GLY A 115 11.54 9.93 -7.62
N LYS A 116 11.20 8.78 -8.21
CA LYS A 116 10.41 8.76 -9.44
C LYS A 116 8.97 9.18 -9.21
N PRO A 117 8.27 9.69 -10.24
CA PRO A 117 6.87 10.05 -10.12
C PRO A 117 6.00 8.91 -9.62
N SER A 118 5.14 9.19 -8.64
CA SER A 118 4.19 8.25 -8.05
C SER A 118 2.75 8.64 -8.37
N GLY A 119 1.94 7.66 -8.72
CA GLY A 119 0.50 7.83 -8.98
C GLY A 119 -0.38 7.57 -7.76
N VAL A 120 0.20 7.48 -6.57
CA VAL A 120 -0.53 7.18 -5.33
C VAL A 120 -1.47 8.33 -4.97
N MET A 121 -2.73 8.00 -4.68
CA MET A 121 -3.78 8.89 -4.20
C MET A 121 -4.39 8.27 -2.95
N LEU A 122 -3.91 8.68 -1.78
CA LEU A 122 -4.31 8.16 -0.48
C LEU A 122 -4.56 9.31 0.50
N ALA A 123 -5.63 9.22 1.28
CA ALA A 123 -5.99 10.23 2.27
C ALA A 123 -4.88 10.46 3.32
N SER A 124 -4.16 9.41 3.72
CA SER A 124 -3.04 9.50 4.65
C SER A 124 -1.89 10.32 4.07
N VAL A 125 -1.58 10.16 2.78
CA VAL A 125 -0.58 10.95 2.06
C VAL A 125 -1.03 12.41 1.96
N ALA A 126 -2.29 12.64 1.54
CA ALA A 126 -2.87 13.98 1.46
C ALA A 126 -2.80 14.73 2.80
N THR A 127 -3.10 14.04 3.89
CA THR A 127 -3.04 14.62 5.25
C THR A 127 -1.60 14.95 5.66
N SER A 128 -0.64 14.10 5.36
CA SER A 128 0.78 14.34 5.63
C SER A 128 1.29 15.55 4.84
N GLU A 129 1.00 15.59 3.54
CA GLU A 129 1.36 16.70 2.66
C GLU A 129 0.73 18.03 3.12
N ALA A 130 -0.54 17.99 3.58
CA ALA A 130 -1.22 19.18 4.10
C ALA A 130 -0.55 19.70 5.38
N ARG A 131 -0.07 18.82 6.26
CA ARG A 131 0.71 19.24 7.45
C ARG A 131 2.03 19.88 7.04
N ILE A 132 2.72 19.33 6.05
CA ILE A 132 3.97 19.89 5.52
C ILE A 132 3.69 21.26 4.89
N ALA A 133 2.68 21.36 4.02
CA ALA A 133 2.31 22.63 3.40
C ALA A 133 1.96 23.70 4.44
N GLY A 134 1.10 23.37 5.41
CA GLY A 134 0.69 24.30 6.47
C GLY A 134 1.85 24.77 7.35
N ALA A 135 2.76 23.87 7.72
CA ALA A 135 3.95 24.22 8.51
C ALA A 135 4.91 25.15 7.75
N ASN A 136 4.95 25.05 6.41
CA ASN A 136 5.89 25.78 5.57
C ASN A 136 5.37 27.14 5.06
N LEU A 137 4.15 27.56 5.42
CA LEU A 137 3.54 28.78 4.88
C LEU A 137 4.37 30.04 5.13
N PHE A 138 5.04 30.13 6.26
CA PHE A 138 5.79 31.32 6.66
C PHE A 138 7.30 31.13 6.64
N SER A 139 7.76 29.89 6.93
CA SER A 139 9.18 29.53 6.89
C SER A 139 9.33 28.02 6.64
N PRO A 140 10.39 27.58 5.97
CA PRO A 140 10.66 26.15 5.77
C PRO A 140 10.89 25.43 7.12
N VAL A 141 10.04 24.45 7.44
CA VAL A 141 10.10 23.64 8.67
C VAL A 141 10.23 22.15 8.35
N HIS A 142 9.43 21.66 7.41
CA HIS A 142 9.35 20.24 7.08
C HIS A 142 9.56 19.98 5.58
N HIS A 143 10.19 18.86 5.28
CA HIS A 143 10.40 18.41 3.91
C HIS A 143 9.60 17.13 3.64
N ASN A 144 8.95 17.08 2.49
CA ASN A 144 8.34 15.85 2.00
C ASN A 144 9.43 14.87 1.58
N CYS A 145 9.48 13.71 2.23
CA CYS A 145 10.45 12.65 1.93
C CYS A 145 10.02 11.73 0.79
N GLY A 146 8.84 11.98 0.20
CA GLY A 146 8.23 11.11 -0.80
C GLY A 146 7.21 10.12 -0.19
N VAL A 147 6.57 9.36 -1.06
CA VAL A 147 5.46 8.46 -0.71
C VAL A 147 5.96 7.03 -0.51
N ILE A 148 5.72 6.47 0.67
CA ILE A 148 6.01 5.06 0.98
C ILE A 148 4.94 4.14 0.39
N SER A 149 3.69 4.61 0.23
CA SER A 149 2.55 3.79 -0.19
C SER A 149 2.10 2.81 0.89
N VAL A 150 1.26 3.27 1.81
CA VAL A 150 0.74 2.45 2.91
C VAL A 150 -0.77 2.30 2.73
N PHE A 151 -1.24 1.06 2.71
CA PHE A 151 -2.62 0.77 2.39
C PHE A 151 -3.11 -0.44 3.20
N ALA A 152 -4.38 -0.43 3.58
CA ALA A 152 -5.04 -1.56 4.23
C ALA A 152 -6.48 -1.71 3.74
N THR A 153 -6.97 -2.95 3.70
CA THR A 153 -8.36 -3.29 3.39
C THR A 153 -8.81 -4.51 4.17
N ILE A 154 -10.11 -4.75 4.20
CA ILE A 154 -10.70 -5.95 4.79
C ILE A 154 -11.66 -6.60 3.77
N ILE A 155 -11.56 -7.91 3.61
CA ILE A 155 -12.39 -8.71 2.71
C ILE A 155 -12.89 -9.91 3.49
N ASN A 156 -14.19 -10.03 3.64
CA ASN A 156 -14.82 -11.14 4.37
C ASN A 156 -14.14 -11.43 5.72
N GLY A 157 -13.93 -10.40 6.54
CA GLY A 157 -13.31 -10.51 7.86
C GLY A 157 -11.78 -10.71 7.87
N ARG A 158 -11.15 -10.95 6.72
CA ARG A 158 -9.69 -11.04 6.56
C ARG A 158 -9.12 -9.68 6.16
N ALA A 159 -8.22 -9.14 6.96
CA ALA A 159 -7.52 -7.90 6.67
C ALA A 159 -6.26 -8.16 5.84
N PHE A 160 -5.97 -7.25 4.92
CA PHE A 160 -4.77 -7.20 4.09
C PHE A 160 -4.17 -5.82 4.17
N ALA A 161 -2.86 -5.72 4.38
CA ALA A 161 -2.19 -4.44 4.45
C ALA A 161 -0.77 -4.54 3.87
N VAL A 162 -0.29 -3.43 3.32
CA VAL A 162 1.04 -3.33 2.72
C VAL A 162 1.63 -1.96 2.99
N ALA A 163 2.92 -1.91 3.20
CA ALA A 163 3.71 -0.69 3.25
C ALA A 163 4.95 -0.84 2.37
N GLY A 164 5.26 0.17 1.58
CA GLY A 164 6.45 0.22 0.75
C GLY A 164 6.37 -0.61 -0.53
N LEU A 165 7.50 -1.16 -0.94
CA LEU A 165 7.61 -1.95 -2.16
C LEU A 165 7.06 -3.36 -1.95
N THR A 166 6.34 -3.86 -2.96
CA THR A 166 6.09 -5.30 -3.09
C THR A 166 7.35 -6.00 -3.61
N GLU A 167 7.45 -7.31 -3.40
CA GLU A 167 8.53 -8.11 -3.96
C GLU A 167 8.64 -7.91 -5.48
N ARG A 168 7.52 -7.96 -6.17
CA ARG A 168 7.44 -7.73 -7.61
C ARG A 168 8.04 -6.38 -8.01
N ASN A 169 7.69 -5.31 -7.31
CA ASN A 169 8.19 -3.96 -7.62
C ASN A 169 9.68 -3.81 -7.28
N ALA A 170 10.15 -4.36 -6.17
CA ALA A 170 11.55 -4.35 -5.79
C ALA A 170 12.42 -5.08 -6.84
N ARG A 171 12.02 -6.29 -7.25
CA ARG A 171 12.72 -7.05 -8.30
C ARG A 171 12.68 -6.35 -9.66
N LYS A 172 11.53 -5.78 -10.05
CA LYS A 172 11.39 -5.00 -11.30
C LYS A 172 12.32 -3.78 -11.33
N ASN A 173 12.58 -3.18 -10.20
CA ASN A 173 13.52 -2.07 -10.06
C ASN A 173 14.99 -2.52 -10.06
N GLY A 174 15.26 -3.81 -10.19
CA GLY A 174 16.62 -4.38 -10.19
C GLY A 174 17.25 -4.45 -8.80
N THR A 175 16.47 -4.31 -7.73
CA THR A 175 16.98 -4.38 -6.37
C THR A 175 17.23 -5.84 -5.98
N ASN A 176 18.44 -6.14 -5.48
CA ASN A 176 18.74 -7.43 -4.88
C ASN A 176 18.10 -7.48 -3.50
N ILE A 177 17.16 -8.41 -3.30
CA ILE A 177 16.34 -8.46 -2.08
C ILE A 177 16.44 -9.80 -1.36
N VAL A 178 16.19 -9.73 -0.04
CA VAL A 178 15.94 -10.86 0.83
C VAL A 178 14.54 -10.73 1.40
N ILE A 179 13.88 -11.86 1.57
CA ILE A 179 12.50 -11.94 2.08
C ILE A 179 12.52 -12.71 3.39
N GLY A 180 11.90 -12.11 4.40
CA GLY A 180 11.58 -12.79 5.65
C GLY A 180 10.08 -12.99 5.77
N GLU A 181 9.66 -14.19 6.13
CA GLU A 181 8.25 -14.54 6.31
C GLU A 181 8.01 -15.22 7.65
N ALA A 182 6.92 -14.88 8.29
CA ALA A 182 6.47 -15.55 9.50
C ALA A 182 4.93 -15.57 9.59
N ALA A 183 4.43 -16.54 10.29
CA ALA A 183 3.01 -16.64 10.62
C ALA A 183 2.87 -17.04 12.09
N ALA A 184 1.91 -16.42 12.79
CA ALA A 184 1.58 -16.76 14.17
C ALA A 184 0.14 -16.38 14.48
N PRO A 185 -0.50 -17.00 15.48
CA PRO A 185 -1.77 -16.49 16.01
C PRO A 185 -1.61 -15.07 16.53
N ASP A 186 -2.65 -14.24 16.34
CA ASP A 186 -2.71 -12.85 16.84
C ASP A 186 -3.03 -12.73 18.32
N THR A 187 -3.19 -13.85 19.00
CA THR A 187 -3.42 -13.98 20.45
C THR A 187 -2.51 -15.06 21.02
N HIS A 188 -2.38 -15.10 22.35
CA HIS A 188 -1.54 -16.07 23.05
C HIS A 188 -2.23 -16.59 24.32
N PRO A 189 -2.43 -17.93 24.48
CA PRO A 189 -2.18 -18.99 23.48
C PRO A 189 -3.10 -18.87 22.26
N GLY A 190 -2.63 -19.40 21.13
CA GLY A 190 -3.34 -19.31 19.84
C GLY A 190 -4.68 -20.06 19.77
N GLY A 191 -5.05 -20.81 20.79
CA GLY A 191 -6.35 -21.46 20.92
C GLY A 191 -7.43 -20.58 21.56
N MET A 192 -7.15 -19.30 21.81
CA MET A 192 -8.14 -18.37 22.33
C MET A 192 -9.26 -18.12 21.33
N LEU A 193 -10.46 -17.83 21.85
CA LEU A 193 -11.62 -17.49 21.02
C LEU A 193 -11.32 -16.28 20.11
N ASN A 194 -11.73 -16.37 18.84
CA ASN A 194 -11.52 -15.35 17.82
C ASN A 194 -10.04 -15.12 17.44
N SER A 195 -9.13 -16.01 17.80
CA SER A 195 -7.76 -15.97 17.31
C SER A 195 -7.71 -16.12 15.78
N THR A 196 -6.88 -15.33 15.14
CA THR A 196 -6.62 -15.42 13.69
C THR A 196 -5.12 -15.60 13.43
N ILE A 197 -4.78 -16.21 12.30
CA ILE A 197 -3.37 -16.31 11.91
C ILE A 197 -2.96 -15.03 11.20
N LEU A 198 -2.00 -14.33 11.78
CA LEU A 198 -1.24 -13.25 11.13
C LEU A 198 -0.18 -13.87 10.24
N LYS A 199 -0.10 -13.41 9.00
CA LYS A 199 1.00 -13.71 8.08
C LYS A 199 1.72 -12.40 7.81
N VAL A 200 3.02 -12.38 7.94
CA VAL A 200 3.89 -11.23 7.70
C VAL A 200 4.96 -11.61 6.69
N LYS A 201 5.13 -10.77 5.68
CA LYS A 201 6.23 -10.82 4.72
C LYS A 201 6.96 -9.48 4.78
N LEU A 202 8.27 -9.51 4.97
CA LEU A 202 9.15 -8.34 4.97
C LEU A 202 10.13 -8.46 3.82
N ILE A 203 10.43 -7.33 3.20
CA ILE A 203 11.33 -7.23 2.04
C ILE A 203 12.48 -6.30 2.41
N PHE A 204 13.70 -6.81 2.32
CA PHE A 204 14.92 -6.07 2.65
C PHE A 204 15.85 -5.99 1.45
N ALA A 205 16.60 -4.89 1.33
CA ALA A 205 17.74 -4.82 0.41
C ALA A 205 18.85 -5.74 0.93
N LYS A 206 19.29 -6.70 0.10
CA LYS A 206 20.28 -7.71 0.53
C LYS A 206 21.60 -7.09 0.97
N ASP A 207 22.06 -6.05 0.26
CA ASP A 207 23.37 -5.45 0.47
C ASP A 207 23.44 -4.60 1.74
N THR A 208 22.31 -4.00 2.17
CA THR A 208 22.27 -3.08 3.32
C THR A 208 21.45 -3.59 4.49
N GLY A 209 20.64 -4.61 4.27
CA GLY A 209 19.66 -5.09 5.25
C GLY A 209 18.49 -4.13 5.50
N ILE A 210 18.40 -2.98 4.80
CA ILE A 210 17.36 -1.97 5.00
C ILE A 210 16.02 -2.49 4.51
N ILE A 211 14.97 -2.27 5.31
CA ILE A 211 13.60 -2.62 4.94
C ILE A 211 13.12 -1.75 3.77
N LEU A 212 12.58 -2.40 2.75
CA LEU A 212 12.01 -1.77 1.55
C LEU A 212 10.49 -1.86 1.52
N GLY A 213 9.93 -2.87 2.15
CA GLY A 213 8.50 -3.09 2.14
C GLY A 213 8.09 -4.24 3.03
N GLY A 214 6.78 -4.41 3.13
CA GLY A 214 6.21 -5.56 3.82
C GLY A 214 4.70 -5.60 3.70
N ALA A 215 4.17 -6.80 3.81
CA ALA A 215 2.75 -7.08 3.78
C ALA A 215 2.33 -7.89 5.01
N VAL A 216 1.11 -7.65 5.44
CA VAL A 216 0.48 -8.35 6.56
C VAL A 216 -0.92 -8.79 6.15
N SER A 217 -1.30 -10.04 6.43
CA SER A 217 -2.69 -10.45 6.37
C SER A 217 -3.11 -11.15 7.67
N GLY A 218 -4.35 -10.94 8.10
CA GLY A 218 -4.83 -11.51 9.36
C GLY A 218 -6.11 -10.89 9.88
N GLY A 219 -6.17 -10.75 11.20
CA GLY A 219 -7.26 -10.11 11.91
C GLY A 219 -7.16 -8.57 11.91
N LYS A 220 -7.93 -7.93 12.76
CA LYS A 220 -8.02 -6.46 12.84
C LYS A 220 -6.69 -5.77 13.18
N SER A 221 -5.80 -6.43 13.93
CA SER A 221 -4.48 -5.92 14.30
C SER A 221 -3.58 -5.63 13.07
N THR A 222 -3.86 -6.26 11.93
CA THR A 222 -3.18 -6.00 10.65
C THR A 222 -3.13 -4.51 10.30
N GLY A 223 -4.21 -3.76 10.57
CA GLY A 223 -4.30 -2.32 10.27
C GLY A 223 -3.30 -1.48 11.04
N GLU A 224 -3.00 -1.81 12.30
CA GLU A 224 -1.98 -1.09 13.08
C GLU A 224 -0.58 -1.66 12.85
N MET A 225 -0.46 -2.96 12.58
CA MET A 225 0.85 -3.55 12.26
C MET A 225 1.50 -2.93 11.01
N VAL A 226 0.72 -2.59 10.00
CA VAL A 226 1.24 -1.93 8.79
C VAL A 226 1.79 -0.54 9.07
N ASN A 227 1.25 0.17 10.07
CA ASN A 227 1.77 1.47 10.49
C ASN A 227 3.16 1.34 11.14
N VAL A 228 3.40 0.25 11.88
CA VAL A 228 4.74 -0.09 12.39
C VAL A 228 5.70 -0.32 11.22
N LEU A 229 5.31 -1.09 10.20
CA LEU A 229 6.15 -1.29 9.01
C LEU A 229 6.44 0.02 8.28
N SER A 230 5.45 0.90 8.15
CA SER A 230 5.64 2.24 7.57
C SER A 230 6.67 3.06 8.33
N ALA A 231 6.65 3.04 9.67
CA ALA A 231 7.64 3.71 10.49
C ALA A 231 9.05 3.11 10.32
N CYS A 232 9.16 1.77 10.27
CA CYS A 232 10.43 1.10 9.99
C CYS A 232 11.02 1.52 8.64
N ILE A 233 10.18 1.60 7.59
CA ILE A 233 10.60 2.01 6.25
C ILE A 233 11.03 3.49 6.25
N LEU A 234 10.23 4.37 6.86
CA LEU A 234 10.52 5.80 6.95
C LEU A 234 11.89 6.06 7.58
N HIS A 235 12.22 5.31 8.64
CA HIS A 235 13.49 5.41 9.34
C HIS A 235 14.59 4.52 8.79
N ARG A 236 14.37 3.86 7.64
CA ARG A 236 15.36 3.00 6.97
C ARG A 236 15.97 1.95 7.90
N MET A 237 15.13 1.37 8.77
CA MET A 237 15.58 0.35 9.71
C MET A 237 16.12 -0.88 8.99
N THR A 238 17.13 -1.50 9.55
CA THR A 238 17.67 -2.76 9.07
C THR A 238 16.90 -3.95 9.64
N ALA A 239 17.08 -5.13 9.04
CA ALA A 239 16.54 -6.37 9.60
C ALA A 239 17.03 -6.59 11.03
N ASN A 240 18.30 -6.28 11.33
CA ASN A 240 18.86 -6.38 12.69
C ASN A 240 18.18 -5.42 13.68
N ASP A 241 17.85 -4.18 13.25
CA ASP A 241 17.13 -3.23 14.12
C ASP A 241 15.74 -3.77 14.48
N ILE A 242 15.05 -4.40 13.50
CA ILE A 242 13.72 -4.97 13.70
C ILE A 242 13.77 -6.23 14.59
N VAL A 243 14.82 -7.04 14.49
CA VAL A 243 15.03 -8.19 15.40
C VAL A 243 15.13 -7.74 16.85
N MET A 244 15.68 -6.56 17.09
CA MET A 244 15.88 -6.00 18.44
C MET A 244 14.69 -5.20 18.97
N PHE A 245 13.52 -5.25 18.31
CA PHE A 245 12.33 -4.56 18.79
C PHE A 245 11.95 -4.98 20.20
N GLN A 246 11.76 -3.98 21.08
CA GLN A 246 11.02 -4.17 22.32
C GLN A 246 9.54 -3.95 22.06
N MET A 247 8.74 -4.98 22.25
CA MET A 247 7.30 -4.95 21.97
C MET A 247 6.49 -5.14 23.26
N GLY A 248 5.42 -4.37 23.41
CA GLY A 248 4.40 -4.62 24.41
C GLY A 248 3.52 -5.80 23.95
N THR A 249 3.33 -6.80 24.81
CA THR A 249 2.50 -7.96 24.50
C THR A 249 1.46 -8.19 25.57
N HIS A 250 0.30 -8.66 25.16
CA HIS A 250 -0.77 -9.10 26.03
C HIS A 250 -1.49 -10.31 25.41
N PRO A 251 -1.81 -11.37 26.17
CA PRO A 251 -2.40 -12.59 25.63
C PRO A 251 -3.59 -12.38 24.69
N ALA A 252 -4.50 -11.48 25.02
CA ALA A 252 -5.71 -11.22 24.23
C ALA A 252 -5.54 -10.17 23.11
N LEU A 253 -4.38 -9.55 22.97
CA LEU A 253 -4.16 -8.41 22.05
C LEU A 253 -3.08 -8.65 20.99
N THR A 254 -2.13 -9.52 21.30
CA THR A 254 -0.95 -9.72 20.43
C THR A 254 -0.54 -11.18 20.34
N SER A 255 0.24 -11.50 19.33
CA SER A 255 1.01 -12.75 19.29
C SER A 255 1.92 -12.89 20.53
N SER A 256 2.33 -14.12 20.84
CA SER A 256 3.36 -14.40 21.84
C SER A 256 4.66 -13.65 21.49
N PRO A 257 5.42 -13.11 22.47
CA PRO A 257 6.69 -12.45 22.20
C PRO A 257 7.71 -13.35 21.48
N ILE A 258 7.73 -14.67 21.75
CA ILE A 258 8.61 -15.62 21.06
C ILE A 258 8.15 -15.95 19.63
N ALA A 259 6.90 -15.64 19.29
CA ALA A 259 6.30 -15.89 17.98
C ALA A 259 5.82 -14.59 17.31
N TYR A 260 6.35 -13.44 17.71
CA TYR A 260 5.93 -12.16 17.16
C TYR A 260 6.29 -12.06 15.67
N PRO A 261 5.29 -12.00 14.75
CA PRO A 261 5.55 -12.29 13.34
C PRO A 261 6.51 -11.30 12.67
N ILE A 262 6.47 -10.01 13.00
CA ILE A 262 7.39 -9.01 12.43
C ILE A 262 8.85 -9.35 12.81
N VAL A 263 9.10 -9.65 14.07
CA VAL A 263 10.44 -9.99 14.54
C VAL A 263 10.92 -11.31 13.93
N ASN A 264 10.07 -12.33 13.91
CA ASN A 264 10.46 -13.63 13.36
C ASN A 264 10.69 -13.58 11.83
N ALA A 265 9.93 -12.75 11.10
CA ALA A 265 10.20 -12.49 9.69
C ALA A 265 11.56 -11.80 9.49
N ALA A 266 11.88 -10.81 10.33
CA ALA A 266 13.19 -10.14 10.29
C ALA A 266 14.33 -11.10 10.65
N CYS A 267 14.16 -11.99 11.64
CA CYS A 267 15.16 -13.02 11.99
C CYS A 267 15.48 -13.92 10.78
N LYS A 268 14.47 -14.38 10.04
CA LYS A 268 14.70 -15.17 8.82
C LYS A 268 15.49 -14.40 7.77
N ALA A 269 15.15 -13.14 7.56
CA ALA A 269 15.90 -12.31 6.61
C ALA A 269 17.37 -12.11 7.03
N VAL A 270 17.65 -11.95 8.33
CA VAL A 270 19.03 -11.85 8.84
C VAL A 270 19.79 -13.14 8.54
N LEU A 271 19.19 -14.32 8.75
CA LEU A 271 19.84 -15.60 8.47
C LEU A 271 20.17 -15.76 6.97
N ASP A 272 19.27 -15.34 6.07
CA ASP A 272 19.54 -15.36 4.61
C ASP A 272 20.66 -14.35 4.23
N ILE A 273 20.63 -13.13 4.78
CA ILE A 273 21.67 -12.12 4.53
C ILE A 273 23.05 -12.65 4.96
N GLN A 274 23.12 -13.40 6.05
CA GLN A 274 24.34 -13.97 6.57
C GLN A 274 24.75 -15.30 5.90
N GLY A 275 23.91 -15.84 5.02
CA GLY A 275 24.18 -17.08 4.27
C GLY A 275 24.01 -18.36 5.10
N TYR A 276 23.17 -18.34 6.14
CA TYR A 276 22.85 -19.53 6.94
C TYR A 276 21.68 -20.35 6.36
N ILE A 277 20.87 -19.75 5.48
CA ILE A 277 19.74 -20.41 4.78
C ILE A 277 19.67 -19.94 3.33
#